data_c6149075b1e5c614e54009ceb91332c1
#
_entry.id   c6149075b1e5c614e54009ceb91332c1
#
_cell.length_a   1.000
_cell.length_b   1.000
_cell.length_c   1.000
_cell.angle_alpha   90.00
_cell.angle_beta   90.00
_cell.angle_gamma   90.00
#
_symmetry.space_group_name_H-M   'P 1'
#
loop_
_entity.id
_entity.type
_entity.pdbx_description
1 polymer ?
#
loop_
_entity_poly.entity_id
_entity_poly.type
_entity_poly.pdbx_seq_one_letter_code
_entity_poly.pdbx_strand_id
1 'polypeptide(L)'
;MKKIAIVTCARYRDCGGGKCFRALRERRGGFARYAAEEAVEVVGFSNCGGCPGGNVENVPAEFLKNGAQVVHLATGLVVGYPPCPRIRGFKAFIESRYGLPVVVGTHPIPLKYMEAHRALPFWEQAGMAEIASHLMAESREVMEAYN
;
A
#
# COMPACT_ATOMS: atom_id res chain seq x y z
N MET A 1 -0.84 17.10 12.76
CA MET A 1 -0.06 16.42 11.71
C MET A 1 -0.27 14.91 11.79
N LYS A 2 -0.57 14.29 10.68
CA LYS A 2 -0.69 12.84 10.59
C LYS A 2 0.69 12.23 10.28
N LYS A 3 1.14 11.30 11.12
CA LYS A 3 2.40 10.57 10.90
C LYS A 3 2.09 9.18 10.40
N ILE A 4 2.65 8.83 9.26
CA ILE A 4 2.39 7.55 8.59
C ILE A 4 3.69 6.80 8.34
N ALA A 5 3.57 5.49 8.15
CA ALA A 5 4.66 4.65 7.68
C ALA A 5 4.20 3.84 6.47
N ILE A 6 5.14 3.43 5.64
CA ILE A 6 4.87 2.69 4.42
C ILE A 6 5.72 1.42 4.41
N VAL A 7 5.08 0.28 4.10
CA VAL A 7 5.77 -0.99 3.85
C VAL A 7 5.53 -1.38 2.41
N THR A 8 6.60 -1.51 1.63
CA THR A 8 6.54 -1.89 0.21
C THR A 8 6.80 -3.38 0.02
N CYS A 9 6.40 -3.89 -1.13
CA CYS A 9 6.82 -5.21 -1.59
C CYS A 9 8.29 -5.14 -2.01
N ALA A 10 9.11 -6.06 -1.53
CA ALA A 10 10.53 -6.10 -1.91
C ALA A 10 10.74 -6.45 -3.39
N ARG A 11 9.75 -7.04 -4.05
CA ARG A 11 9.84 -7.48 -5.45
C ARG A 11 9.25 -6.48 -6.44
N TYR A 12 8.14 -5.83 -6.08
CA TYR A 12 7.38 -4.94 -6.97
C TYR A 12 7.58 -3.48 -6.54
N ARG A 13 8.79 -2.97 -6.73
CA ARG A 13 9.17 -1.61 -6.36
C ARG A 13 10.13 -0.97 -7.37
N ASP A 14 10.03 -1.34 -8.61
CA ASP A 14 10.87 -0.83 -9.70
C ASP A 14 10.65 0.65 -10.00
N CYS A 15 9.60 1.25 -9.45
CA CYS A 15 9.39 2.70 -9.48
C CYS A 15 10.22 3.47 -8.43
N GLY A 16 11.02 2.77 -7.61
CA GLY A 16 11.83 3.39 -6.56
C GLY A 16 11.01 4.03 -5.44
N GLY A 17 9.75 3.66 -5.28
CA GLY A 17 8.83 4.30 -4.32
C GLY A 17 8.24 5.61 -4.82
N GLY A 18 8.61 6.06 -6.01
CA GLY A 18 8.19 7.35 -6.55
C GLY A 18 6.69 7.50 -6.70
N LYS A 19 6.00 6.43 -7.08
CA LYS A 19 4.53 6.47 -7.22
C LYS A 19 3.85 6.64 -5.87
N CYS A 20 4.35 6.01 -4.81
CA CYS A 20 3.80 6.19 -3.47
C CYS A 20 3.90 7.64 -3.00
N PHE A 21 5.07 8.24 -3.14
CA PHE A 21 5.28 9.63 -2.71
C PHE A 21 4.51 10.64 -3.59
N ARG A 22 4.41 10.38 -4.89
CA ARG A 22 3.57 11.20 -5.76
C ARG A 22 2.10 11.15 -5.34
N ALA A 23 1.59 9.95 -5.07
CA ALA A 23 0.20 9.77 -4.62
C ALA A 23 -0.06 10.45 -3.27
N LEU A 24 0.92 10.43 -2.36
CA LEU A 24 0.82 11.14 -1.10
C LEU A 24 0.69 12.65 -1.33
N ARG A 25 1.54 13.22 -2.18
CA ARG A 25 1.48 14.65 -2.52
C ARG A 25 0.17 15.03 -3.18
N GLU A 26 -0.35 14.16 -4.03
CA GLU A 26 -1.59 14.40 -4.78
C GLU A 26 -2.85 13.97 -4.01
N ARG A 27 -2.69 13.33 -2.85
CA ARG A 27 -3.81 12.77 -2.06
C ARG A 27 -4.67 11.80 -2.87
N ARG A 28 -4.03 10.85 -3.52
CA ARG A 28 -4.69 9.83 -4.35
C ARG A 28 -4.58 8.45 -3.72
N GLY A 29 -5.42 7.53 -4.20
CA GLY A 29 -5.40 6.14 -3.77
C GLY A 29 -5.67 5.98 -2.28
N GLY A 30 -4.77 5.27 -1.60
CA GLY A 30 -4.85 5.09 -0.15
C GLY A 30 -4.71 6.39 0.64
N PHE A 31 -4.12 7.41 0.05
CA PHE A 31 -3.91 8.71 0.68
C PHE A 31 -5.06 9.70 0.46
N ALA A 32 -6.06 9.33 -0.34
CA ALA A 32 -7.26 10.16 -0.56
C ALA A 32 -8.06 10.38 0.74
N ARG A 33 -7.81 9.57 1.76
CA ARG A 33 -8.44 9.71 3.08
C ARG A 33 -7.95 10.92 3.88
N TYR A 34 -6.81 11.47 3.50
CA TYR A 34 -6.24 12.64 4.18
C TYR A 34 -6.63 13.92 3.42
N ALA A 35 -7.14 14.91 4.14
CA ALA A 35 -7.49 16.18 3.51
C ALA A 35 -6.25 16.84 2.90
N ALA A 36 -6.47 17.59 1.83
CA ALA A 36 -5.37 18.25 1.11
C ALA A 36 -4.58 19.21 2.00
N GLU A 37 -5.27 19.88 2.93
CA GLU A 37 -4.68 20.82 3.88
C GLU A 37 -4.08 20.15 5.12
N GLU A 38 -4.35 18.86 5.36
CA GLU A 38 -3.77 18.13 6.48
C GLU A 38 -2.31 17.82 6.20
N ALA A 39 -1.42 18.22 7.11
CA ALA A 39 -0.02 17.86 7.01
C ALA A 39 0.16 16.36 7.28
N VAL A 40 0.86 15.66 6.38
CA VAL A 40 1.16 14.24 6.50
C VAL A 40 2.67 14.06 6.38
N GLU A 41 3.26 13.41 7.38
CA GLU A 41 4.69 13.13 7.42
C GLU A 41 4.92 11.63 7.33
N VAL A 42 5.84 11.20 6.46
CA VAL A 42 6.28 9.80 6.42
C VAL A 42 7.42 9.65 7.43
N VAL A 43 7.16 8.90 8.50
CA VAL A 43 8.12 8.69 9.60
C VAL A 43 8.78 7.32 9.56
N GLY A 44 8.38 6.48 8.60
CA GLY A 44 8.97 5.17 8.38
C GLY A 44 8.70 4.67 6.97
N PHE A 45 9.71 4.09 6.36
CA PHE A 45 9.61 3.53 5.02
C PHE A 45 10.51 2.31 4.93
N SER A 46 9.92 1.16 4.67
CA SER A 46 10.64 -0.09 4.58
C SER A 46 9.98 -1.05 3.60
N ASN A 47 10.49 -2.25 3.50
CA ASN A 47 9.91 -3.29 2.67
C ASN A 47 9.72 -4.57 3.48
N CYS A 48 9.00 -5.52 2.90
CA CYS A 48 8.71 -6.80 3.56
C CYS A 48 9.94 -7.74 3.68
N GLY A 49 11.03 -7.39 3.03
CA GLY A 49 12.25 -8.23 3.02
C GLY A 49 12.21 -9.37 2.02
N GLY A 50 11.20 -9.44 1.17
CA GLY A 50 10.97 -10.57 0.26
C GLY A 50 10.12 -11.65 0.91
N CYS A 51 9.55 -12.53 0.10
CA CYS A 51 8.70 -13.62 0.59
C CYS A 51 9.49 -14.57 1.50
N PRO A 52 8.98 -14.93 2.66
CA PRO A 52 7.60 -14.74 3.17
C PRO A 52 7.32 -13.43 3.91
N GLY A 53 8.23 -12.45 3.91
CA GLY A 53 7.96 -11.13 4.45
C GLY A 53 8.31 -10.94 5.92
N GLY A 54 9.41 -11.55 6.37
CA GLY A 54 9.80 -11.53 7.79
C GLY A 54 10.07 -10.16 8.38
N ASN A 55 10.43 -9.16 7.58
CA ASN A 55 10.65 -7.81 8.08
C ASN A 55 9.40 -7.20 8.72
N VAL A 56 8.21 -7.63 8.29
CA VAL A 56 6.95 -7.12 8.84
C VAL A 56 6.83 -7.38 10.34
N GLU A 57 7.53 -8.39 10.86
CA GLU A 57 7.53 -8.69 12.28
C GLU A 57 8.21 -7.60 13.12
N ASN A 58 9.17 -6.89 12.56
CA ASN A 58 10.05 -6.00 13.30
C ASN A 58 9.94 -4.52 12.93
N VAL A 59 9.74 -4.20 11.65
CA VAL A 59 9.79 -2.80 11.21
C VAL A 59 8.75 -1.89 11.89
N PRO A 60 7.54 -2.36 12.29
CA PRO A 60 6.59 -1.48 12.95
C PRO A 60 7.06 -0.98 14.32
N ALA A 61 7.98 -1.69 14.98
CA ALA A 61 8.53 -1.23 16.26
C ALA A 61 9.21 0.12 16.12
N GLU A 62 10.00 0.31 15.07
CA GLU A 62 10.66 1.58 14.79
C GLU A 62 9.67 2.65 14.32
N PHE A 63 8.66 2.25 13.56
CA PHE A 63 7.59 3.17 13.17
C PHE A 63 6.91 3.79 14.40
N LEU A 64 6.62 2.97 15.41
CA LEU A 64 6.02 3.43 16.67
C LEU A 64 6.93 4.41 17.40
N LYS A 65 8.24 4.14 17.48
CA LYS A 65 9.20 5.04 18.11
C LYS A 65 9.20 6.41 17.45
N ASN A 66 8.99 6.44 16.14
CA ASN A 66 8.93 7.68 15.37
C ASN A 66 7.54 8.33 15.37
N GLY A 67 6.60 7.76 16.12
CA GLY A 67 5.27 8.34 16.28
C GLY A 67 4.28 8.02 15.17
N ALA A 68 4.51 6.94 14.40
CA ALA A 68 3.56 6.53 13.37
C ALA A 68 2.17 6.26 13.98
N GLN A 69 1.14 6.71 13.29
CA GLN A 69 -0.26 6.56 13.67
C GLN A 69 -1.00 5.60 12.76
N VAL A 70 -0.46 5.32 11.58
CA VAL A 70 -1.03 4.40 10.61
C VAL A 70 0.07 3.84 9.73
N VAL A 71 -0.09 2.59 9.28
CA VAL A 71 0.81 1.94 8.33
C VAL A 71 0.06 1.73 7.02
N HIS A 72 0.66 2.15 5.92
CA HIS A 72 0.18 1.85 4.58
C HIS A 72 0.96 0.67 4.01
N LEU A 73 0.25 -0.38 3.61
CA LEU A 73 0.82 -1.45 2.80
C LEU A 73 0.76 -1.02 1.34
N ALA A 74 1.91 -0.88 0.70
CA ALA A 74 1.99 -0.27 -0.62
C ALA A 74 1.19 -1.02 -1.68
N THR A 75 0.74 -0.31 -2.68
CA THR A 75 -0.04 -0.86 -3.79
C THR A 75 0.70 -1.97 -4.54
N GLY A 76 2.04 -1.97 -4.52
CA GLY A 76 2.82 -3.08 -5.09
C GLY A 76 2.50 -4.45 -4.49
N LEU A 77 2.02 -4.50 -3.25
CA LEU A 77 1.56 -5.75 -2.61
C LEU A 77 0.22 -6.22 -3.20
N VAL A 78 -0.56 -5.31 -3.75
CA VAL A 78 -1.88 -5.60 -4.32
C VAL A 78 -1.80 -6.02 -5.78
N VAL A 79 -0.88 -5.42 -6.56
CA VAL A 79 -0.85 -5.53 -8.02
C VAL A 79 0.18 -6.52 -8.56
N GLY A 80 0.76 -7.36 -7.73
CA GLY A 80 1.71 -8.38 -8.18
C GLY A 80 1.04 -9.50 -9.00
N TYR A 81 1.85 -10.35 -9.61
CA TYR A 81 1.44 -11.53 -10.38
C TYR A 81 1.97 -12.82 -9.74
N PRO A 82 1.30 -13.40 -8.74
CA PRO A 82 0.02 -12.99 -8.13
C PRO A 82 0.20 -11.83 -7.14
N PRO A 83 -0.91 -11.22 -6.67
CA PRO A 83 -0.87 -10.32 -5.51
C PRO A 83 -0.25 -11.02 -4.30
N CYS A 84 0.28 -10.24 -3.35
CA CYS A 84 0.89 -10.81 -2.17
C CYS A 84 -0.11 -11.69 -1.40
N PRO A 85 0.16 -13.00 -1.27
CA PRO A 85 -0.77 -13.91 -0.58
C PRO A 85 -0.79 -13.69 0.94
N ARG A 86 0.14 -12.90 1.46
CA ARG A 86 0.28 -12.64 2.90
C ARG A 86 -0.23 -11.26 3.32
N ILE A 87 -0.80 -10.50 2.41
CA ILE A 87 -1.18 -9.11 2.69
C ILE A 87 -2.18 -9.00 3.84
N ARG A 88 -3.18 -9.89 3.90
CA ARG A 88 -4.13 -9.93 5.02
C ARG A 88 -3.45 -10.32 6.33
N GLY A 89 -2.51 -11.24 6.27
CA GLY A 89 -1.70 -11.64 7.41
C GLY A 89 -0.83 -10.50 7.92
N PHE A 90 -0.22 -9.73 7.03
CA PHE A 90 0.56 -8.56 7.39
C PHE A 90 -0.31 -7.51 8.09
N LYS A 91 -1.47 -7.22 7.53
CA LYS A 91 -2.41 -6.29 8.13
C LYS A 91 -2.82 -6.75 9.53
N ALA A 92 -3.27 -7.98 9.66
CA ALA A 92 -3.71 -8.54 10.94
C ALA A 92 -2.58 -8.54 11.98
N PHE A 93 -1.37 -8.91 11.58
CA PHE A 93 -0.22 -8.95 12.47
C PHE A 93 0.15 -7.56 12.99
N ILE A 94 0.26 -6.58 12.11
CA ILE A 94 0.62 -5.21 12.50
C ILE A 94 -0.43 -4.63 13.44
N GLU A 95 -1.70 -4.82 13.11
CA GLU A 95 -2.81 -4.30 13.92
C GLU A 95 -2.86 -4.96 15.30
N SER A 96 -2.72 -6.29 15.37
CA SER A 96 -2.81 -7.00 16.66
C SER A 96 -1.55 -6.86 17.51
N ARG A 97 -0.37 -6.94 16.88
CA ARG A 97 0.90 -6.92 17.65
C ARG A 97 1.32 -5.51 18.04
N TYR A 98 1.08 -4.54 17.20
CA TYR A 98 1.57 -3.17 17.41
C TYR A 98 0.46 -2.14 17.66
N GLY A 99 -0.79 -2.51 17.48
CA GLY A 99 -1.91 -1.59 17.66
C GLY A 99 -1.96 -0.46 16.62
N LEU A 100 -1.24 -0.60 15.51
CA LEU A 100 -1.23 0.38 14.43
C LEU A 100 -2.29 0.04 13.40
N PRO A 101 -3.25 0.94 13.14
CA PRO A 101 -4.18 0.74 12.02
C PRO A 101 -3.42 0.59 10.70
N VAL A 102 -3.89 -0.32 9.86
CA VAL A 102 -3.27 -0.59 8.56
C VAL A 102 -4.23 -0.25 7.44
N VAL A 103 -3.75 0.54 6.49
CA VAL A 103 -4.44 0.85 5.24
C VAL A 103 -3.78 0.06 4.12
N VAL A 104 -4.57 -0.68 3.36
CA VAL A 104 -4.06 -1.36 2.17
C VAL A 104 -3.99 -0.35 1.04
N GLY A 105 -2.79 -0.15 0.53
CA GLY A 105 -2.55 0.69 -0.64
C GLY A 105 -1.95 2.06 -0.34
N THR A 106 -1.21 2.52 -1.33
CA THR A 106 -0.60 3.85 -1.42
C THR A 106 -1.15 4.58 -2.64
N HIS A 107 -0.62 4.32 -3.82
CA HIS A 107 -1.10 4.95 -5.05
C HIS A 107 -2.31 4.21 -5.63
N PRO A 108 -3.09 4.85 -6.53
CA PRO A 108 -4.14 4.15 -7.28
C PRO A 108 -3.58 2.95 -8.03
N ILE A 109 -4.41 1.94 -8.26
CA ILE A 109 -4.01 0.81 -9.09
C ILE A 109 -3.81 1.35 -10.53
N PRO A 110 -2.62 1.16 -11.13
CA PRO A 110 -2.40 1.60 -12.50
C PRO A 110 -3.35 0.90 -13.47
N LEU A 111 -3.81 1.63 -14.47
CA LEU A 111 -4.77 1.10 -15.44
C LEU A 111 -4.22 -0.16 -16.13
N LYS A 112 -2.94 -0.18 -16.46
CA LYS A 112 -2.30 -1.34 -17.10
C LYS A 112 -2.42 -2.61 -16.27
N TYR A 113 -2.37 -2.50 -14.94
CA TYR A 113 -2.55 -3.64 -14.04
C TYR A 113 -4.00 -4.11 -14.01
N MET A 114 -4.96 -3.20 -14.05
CA MET A 114 -6.36 -3.58 -14.16
C MET A 114 -6.65 -4.34 -15.44
N GLU A 115 -6.08 -3.90 -16.56
CA GLU A 115 -6.23 -4.58 -17.86
C GLU A 115 -5.58 -5.96 -17.84
N ALA A 116 -4.39 -6.09 -17.25
CA ALA A 116 -3.73 -7.38 -17.12
C ALA A 116 -4.51 -8.34 -16.22
N HIS A 117 -5.05 -7.85 -15.11
CA HIS A 117 -5.82 -8.69 -14.16
C HIS A 117 -7.16 -9.14 -14.73
N ARG A 118 -7.73 -8.44 -15.71
CA ARG A 118 -8.92 -8.93 -16.44
C ARG A 118 -8.64 -10.20 -17.22
N ALA A 119 -7.41 -10.35 -17.71
CA ALA A 119 -6.98 -11.54 -18.46
C ALA A 119 -6.48 -12.67 -17.55
N LEU A 120 -6.15 -12.36 -16.28
CA LEU A 120 -5.57 -13.29 -15.32
C LEU A 120 -6.45 -13.34 -14.07
N PRO A 121 -6.89 -14.53 -13.64
CA PRO A 121 -7.86 -14.64 -12.54
C PRO A 121 -7.26 -14.44 -11.15
N PHE A 122 -5.96 -14.27 -11.02
CA PHE A 122 -5.26 -14.25 -9.73
C PHE A 122 -5.77 -13.18 -8.77
N TRP A 123 -6.11 -12.00 -9.30
CA TRP A 123 -6.54 -10.89 -8.48
C TRP A 123 -7.92 -11.15 -7.86
N GLU A 124 -8.84 -11.69 -8.66
CA GLU A 124 -10.17 -12.07 -8.17
C GLU A 124 -10.10 -13.23 -7.20
N GLN A 125 -9.31 -14.26 -7.52
CA GLN A 125 -9.11 -15.43 -6.66
C GLN A 125 -8.51 -15.04 -5.31
N ALA A 126 -7.65 -14.04 -5.28
CA ALA A 126 -7.06 -13.51 -4.06
C ALA A 126 -8.02 -12.60 -3.27
N GLY A 127 -9.19 -12.28 -3.82
CA GLY A 127 -10.18 -11.41 -3.15
C GLY A 127 -9.70 -9.98 -2.95
N MET A 128 -8.90 -9.47 -3.87
CA MET A 128 -8.29 -8.15 -3.73
C MET A 128 -9.33 -7.02 -3.74
N ALA A 129 -10.44 -7.17 -4.47
CA ALA A 129 -11.50 -6.17 -4.49
C ALA A 129 -12.05 -5.88 -3.09
N GLU A 130 -12.06 -6.88 -2.20
CA GLU A 130 -12.55 -6.73 -0.83
C GLU A 130 -11.73 -5.74 0.00
N ILE A 131 -10.40 -5.72 -0.21
CA ILE A 131 -9.50 -4.92 0.60
C ILE A 131 -8.89 -3.72 -0.14
N ALA A 132 -9.03 -3.67 -1.45
CA ALA A 132 -8.34 -2.68 -2.30
C ALA A 132 -9.28 -1.93 -3.25
N SER A 133 -10.60 -2.05 -3.11
CA SER A 133 -11.57 -1.36 -3.98
C SER A 133 -11.39 0.16 -3.98
N HIS A 134 -11.00 0.74 -2.85
CA HIS A 134 -10.75 2.18 -2.74
C HIS A 134 -9.61 2.67 -3.65
N LEU A 135 -8.70 1.77 -4.06
CA LEU A 135 -7.61 2.10 -4.97
C LEU A 135 -8.09 2.15 -6.44
N MET A 136 -9.31 1.72 -6.70
CA MET A 136 -9.96 1.74 -8.01
C MET A 136 -11.04 2.82 -8.10
N ALA A 137 -11.23 3.60 -7.05
CA ALA A 137 -12.26 4.64 -6.99
C ALA A 137 -11.89 5.91 -7.77
N GLU A 138 -10.73 5.90 -8.42
CA GLU A 138 -10.25 7.00 -9.22
C GLU A 138 -10.75 6.89 -10.67
N SER A 139 -10.74 8.02 -11.39
CA SER A 139 -11.09 8.02 -12.80
C SER A 139 -10.08 7.20 -13.63
N ARG A 140 -10.50 6.76 -14.81
CA ARG A 140 -9.62 6.08 -15.75
C ARG A 140 -8.37 6.90 -16.06
N GLU A 141 -8.53 8.21 -16.25
CA GLU A 141 -7.44 9.14 -16.52
C GLU A 141 -6.40 9.15 -15.39
N VAL A 142 -6.87 9.22 -14.15
CA VAL A 142 -5.98 9.20 -12.97
C VAL A 142 -5.25 7.85 -12.87
N MET A 143 -5.96 6.74 -13.05
CA MET A 143 -5.34 5.41 -12.99
C MET A 143 -4.28 5.25 -14.11
N GLU A 144 -4.54 5.79 -15.30
CA GLU A 144 -3.58 5.79 -16.41
C GLU A 144 -2.33 6.60 -16.07
N ALA A 145 -2.47 7.70 -15.36
CA ALA A 145 -1.35 8.53 -14.95
C ALA A 145 -0.38 7.81 -13.99
N TYR A 146 -0.81 6.71 -13.41
CA TYR A 146 0.05 5.88 -12.55
C TYR A 146 0.62 4.65 -13.27
N ASN A 147 0.38 4.50 -14.56
CA ASN A 147 1.05 3.48 -15.34
C ASN A 147 2.58 3.68 -15.35
#